data_b2b21f0b1500584deb6593671713120e
#
_entry.id   b2b21f0b1500584deb6593671713120e
#
_cell.length_a   1.000
_cell.length_b   1.000
_cell.length_c   1.000
_cell.angle_alpha   90.00
_cell.angle_beta   90.00
_cell.angle_gamma   90.00
#
_symmetry.space_group_name_H-M   'P 1'
#
loop_
_entity.id
_entity.type
_entity.pdbx_description
1 polymer ?
#
loop_
_entity_poly.entity_id
_entity_poly.type
_entity_poly.pdbx_seq_one_letter_code
_entity_poly.pdbx_strand_id
1 'polypeptide(L)'
;MFSIWGHGTGFSTLTDVPGKYEVSARQATRGVIGDEWNNKEQLNMYELRDAIHASGIDRLNTLFFHNCMMGNLETLASVNDCADYICCSAHVLRSNGEVMAEFVRGLVDKGNAKDAVAQMFERNTRLRMNQQRLDSNPESGGGLME
;
A
#
# COMPACT_ATOMS: atom_id res chain seq x y z
N MET A 1 -11.37 -7.02 6.77
CA MET A 1 -10.27 -6.35 6.07
C MET A 1 -10.83 -5.37 5.06
N PHE A 2 -10.23 -4.20 4.97
CA PHE A 2 -10.47 -3.23 3.90
C PHE A 2 -9.14 -2.96 3.20
N SER A 3 -9.12 -3.01 1.87
CA SER A 3 -7.91 -2.79 1.07
C SER A 3 -8.13 -1.69 0.05
N ILE A 4 -7.14 -0.82 -0.09
CA ILE A 4 -7.12 0.26 -1.06
C ILE A 4 -5.96 0.00 -2.02
N TRP A 5 -6.27 -0.03 -3.31
CA TRP A 5 -5.28 -0.19 -4.37
C TRP A 5 -5.29 1.03 -5.28
N GLY A 6 -4.13 1.59 -5.55
CA GLY A 6 -3.95 2.74 -6.42
C GLY A 6 -2.64 3.45 -6.18
N HIS A 7 -2.55 4.69 -6.65
CA HIS A 7 -1.38 5.52 -6.38
C HIS A 7 -1.42 6.07 -4.95
N GLY A 8 -0.27 6.23 -4.33
CA GLY A 8 -0.09 6.84 -3.03
C GLY A 8 1.14 7.75 -3.03
N THR A 9 1.05 8.85 -2.31
CA THR A 9 2.11 9.88 -2.25
C THR A 9 2.73 10.03 -0.87
N GLY A 10 2.28 9.23 0.09
CA GLY A 10 2.67 9.39 1.47
C GLY A 10 2.15 10.69 2.05
N PHE A 11 3.02 11.45 2.70
CA PHE A 11 2.67 12.74 3.30
C PHE A 11 2.78 13.91 2.31
N SER A 12 3.40 13.73 1.13
CA SER A 12 3.50 14.80 0.14
C SER A 12 2.18 14.92 -0.64
N THR A 13 1.80 16.14 -0.93
CA THR A 13 0.69 16.43 -1.83
C THR A 13 1.17 16.24 -3.26
N LEU A 14 0.32 15.73 -4.15
CA LEU A 14 0.63 15.61 -5.58
C LEU A 14 0.86 16.97 -6.28
N THR A 15 0.73 18.08 -5.55
CA THR A 15 1.05 19.44 -6.01
C THR A 15 2.52 19.64 -6.37
N ASP A 16 3.42 18.82 -5.84
CA ASP A 16 4.85 18.92 -6.10
C ASP A 16 5.25 18.43 -7.51
N VAL A 17 4.27 17.94 -8.29
CA VAL A 17 4.48 17.56 -9.69
C VAL A 17 3.83 18.60 -10.61
N PRO A 18 4.59 19.59 -11.12
CA PRO A 18 4.04 20.65 -11.95
C PRO A 18 3.23 20.11 -13.13
N GLY A 19 1.98 20.55 -13.25
CA GLY A 19 1.11 20.25 -14.40
C GLY A 19 0.36 18.91 -14.35
N LYS A 20 0.49 18.10 -13.28
CA LYS A 20 -0.23 16.82 -13.19
C LYS A 20 -1.53 16.86 -12.40
N TYR A 21 -1.63 17.68 -11.36
CA TYR A 21 -2.84 17.72 -10.51
C TYR A 21 -3.14 19.16 -10.05
N GLU A 22 -4.40 19.57 -10.14
CA GLU A 22 -4.87 20.80 -9.50
C GLU A 22 -5.42 20.46 -8.11
N VAL A 23 -4.81 21.01 -7.07
CA VAL A 23 -5.22 20.76 -5.69
C VAL A 23 -5.98 21.96 -5.17
N SER A 24 -7.22 21.76 -4.75
CA SER A 24 -7.96 22.80 -4.03
C SER A 24 -7.31 23.04 -2.65
N ALA A 25 -7.46 24.25 -2.10
CA ALA A 25 -6.90 24.62 -0.79
C ALA A 25 -7.36 23.71 0.39
N ARG A 26 -8.43 22.92 0.20
CA ARG A 26 -8.88 21.88 1.15
C ARG A 26 -8.08 20.58 1.09
N GLN A 27 -7.34 20.36 0.02
CA GLN A 27 -6.61 19.11 -0.25
C GLN A 27 -5.13 19.16 0.15
N ALA A 28 -4.66 20.23 0.76
CA ALA A 28 -3.31 20.37 1.31
C ALA A 28 -3.10 19.49 2.57
N THR A 29 -3.71 18.29 2.62
CA THR A 29 -3.66 17.39 3.75
C THR A 29 -2.86 16.13 3.42
N ARG A 30 -2.15 15.71 4.41
CA ARG A 30 -1.11 14.68 4.44
C ARG A 30 -1.64 13.30 4.09
N GLY A 31 -0.96 12.62 3.18
CA GLY A 31 -1.33 11.29 2.71
C GLY A 31 -2.49 11.33 1.70
N VAL A 32 -2.19 11.01 0.45
CA VAL A 32 -3.18 11.12 -0.64
C VAL A 32 -3.17 9.84 -1.45
N ILE A 33 -4.37 9.36 -1.74
CA ILE A 33 -4.64 8.29 -2.70
C ILE A 33 -5.17 8.97 -3.95
N GLY A 34 -4.46 8.80 -5.07
CA GLY A 34 -4.84 9.42 -6.33
C GLY A 34 -5.67 8.50 -7.20
N ASP A 35 -6.71 9.05 -7.83
CA ASP A 35 -7.47 8.42 -8.90
C ASP A 35 -7.13 9.09 -10.24
N GLU A 36 -6.40 8.39 -11.10
CA GLU A 36 -6.00 8.91 -12.41
C GLU A 36 -7.15 8.93 -13.43
N TRP A 37 -8.20 8.13 -13.20
CA TRP A 37 -9.28 7.91 -14.16
C TRP A 37 -10.45 8.87 -13.98
N ASN A 38 -10.66 9.37 -12.76
CA ASN A 38 -11.82 10.20 -12.41
C ASN A 38 -11.42 11.65 -12.13
N ASN A 39 -11.08 12.40 -13.17
CA ASN A 39 -10.70 13.83 -13.09
C ASN A 39 -9.51 14.13 -12.16
N LYS A 40 -8.68 13.13 -11.86
CA LYS A 40 -7.54 13.23 -10.95
C LYS A 40 -7.96 13.62 -9.51
N GLU A 41 -9.13 13.16 -9.10
CA GLU A 41 -9.57 13.33 -7.73
C GLU A 41 -8.63 12.62 -6.75
N GLN A 42 -8.56 13.14 -5.54
CA GLN A 42 -7.66 12.65 -4.51
C GLN A 42 -8.45 12.41 -3.23
N LEU A 43 -8.20 11.28 -2.61
CA LEU A 43 -8.75 10.96 -1.29
C LEU A 43 -7.65 11.20 -0.25
N ASN A 44 -7.85 12.15 0.65
CA ASN A 44 -6.94 12.34 1.76
C ASN A 44 -7.25 11.41 2.95
N MET A 45 -6.32 11.28 3.88
CA MET A 45 -6.44 10.35 4.98
C MET A 45 -7.56 10.69 5.97
N TYR A 46 -7.90 11.96 6.13
CA TYR A 46 -9.02 12.37 6.98
C TYR A 46 -10.36 12.02 6.35
N GLU A 47 -10.50 12.20 5.03
CA GLU A 47 -11.71 11.80 4.29
C GLU A 47 -11.88 10.27 4.34
N LEU A 48 -10.80 9.51 4.20
CA LEU A 48 -10.82 8.05 4.35
C LEU A 48 -11.25 7.64 5.77
N ARG A 49 -10.67 8.26 6.80
CA ARG A 49 -11.03 8.03 8.19
C ARG A 49 -12.51 8.33 8.43
N ASP A 50 -12.97 9.51 8.01
CA ASP A 50 -14.36 9.94 8.18
C ASP A 50 -15.32 9.00 7.45
N ALA A 51 -14.97 8.52 6.25
CA ALA A 51 -15.75 7.55 5.50
C ALA A 51 -15.83 6.19 6.23
N ILE A 52 -14.73 5.71 6.81
CA ILE A 52 -14.73 4.47 7.61
C ILE A 52 -15.65 4.63 8.82
N HIS A 53 -15.54 5.71 9.57
CA HIS A 53 -16.41 5.97 10.72
C HIS A 53 -17.89 6.12 10.33
N ALA A 54 -18.17 6.81 9.22
CA ALA A 54 -19.53 6.98 8.71
C ALA A 54 -20.17 5.68 8.20
N SER A 55 -19.37 4.66 7.87
CA SER A 55 -19.87 3.36 7.39
C SER A 55 -20.58 2.51 8.45
N GLY A 56 -20.53 2.92 9.72
CA GLY A 56 -21.06 2.15 10.86
C GLY A 56 -20.17 0.98 11.30
N ILE A 57 -18.96 0.90 10.78
CA ILE A 57 -17.94 -0.06 11.21
C ILE A 57 -17.17 0.58 12.35
N ASP A 58 -17.27 0.05 13.57
CA ASP A 58 -16.57 0.59 14.73
C ASP A 58 -15.06 0.54 14.55
N ARG A 59 -14.54 -0.59 14.08
CA ARG A 59 -13.12 -0.77 13.83
C ARG A 59 -12.87 -1.90 12.83
N LEU A 60 -11.99 -1.67 11.87
CA LEU A 60 -11.53 -2.70 10.95
C LEU A 60 -10.53 -3.63 11.66
N ASN A 61 -10.55 -4.91 11.36
CA ASN A 61 -9.43 -5.77 11.77
C ASN A 61 -8.15 -5.37 11.05
N THR A 62 -8.20 -5.16 9.73
CA THR A 62 -7.03 -4.78 8.94
C THR A 62 -7.40 -3.74 7.89
N LEU A 63 -6.61 -2.67 7.84
CA LEU A 63 -6.56 -1.68 6.76
C LEU A 63 -5.28 -1.91 5.96
N PHE A 64 -5.41 -2.24 4.68
CA PHE A 64 -4.29 -2.57 3.82
C PHE A 64 -4.15 -1.52 2.71
N PHE A 65 -3.06 -0.75 2.74
CA PHE A 65 -2.70 0.19 1.69
C PHE A 65 -1.78 -0.50 0.66
N HIS A 66 -2.35 -0.90 -0.46
CA HIS A 66 -1.57 -1.34 -1.62
C HIS A 66 -1.24 -0.13 -2.51
N ASN A 67 -0.69 0.90 -1.86
CA ASN A 67 -0.33 2.19 -2.41
C ASN A 67 1.11 2.50 -2.06
N CYS A 68 1.80 3.23 -2.95
CA CYS A 68 3.17 3.66 -2.70
C CYS A 68 3.26 4.63 -1.51
N MET A 69 4.35 4.55 -0.74
CA MET A 69 4.78 5.56 0.24
C MET A 69 3.80 5.87 1.38
N MET A 70 2.80 5.00 1.64
CA MET A 70 1.82 5.22 2.72
C MET A 70 2.35 4.87 4.11
N GLY A 71 3.52 4.22 4.22
CA GLY A 71 4.13 3.83 5.49
C GLY A 71 4.93 4.94 6.14
N ASN A 72 4.30 6.08 6.41
CA ASN A 72 4.88 7.21 7.12
C ASN A 72 4.03 7.55 8.36
N LEU A 73 4.63 8.25 9.32
CA LEU A 73 4.01 8.54 10.60
C LEU A 73 2.71 9.33 10.47
N GLU A 74 2.69 10.30 9.57
CA GLU A 74 1.54 11.18 9.37
C GLU A 74 0.33 10.41 8.83
N THR A 75 0.53 9.54 7.85
CA THR A 75 -0.52 8.66 7.34
C THR A 75 -1.04 7.73 8.41
N LEU A 76 -0.12 7.05 9.13
CA LEU A 76 -0.49 6.11 10.18
C LEU A 76 -1.24 6.80 11.34
N ALA A 77 -0.78 7.97 11.77
CA ALA A 77 -1.44 8.74 12.82
C ALA A 77 -2.85 9.21 12.43
N SER A 78 -3.07 9.47 11.15
CA SER A 78 -4.38 9.93 10.65
C SER A 78 -5.47 8.85 10.66
N VAL A 79 -5.09 7.56 10.61
CA VAL A 79 -6.03 6.42 10.51
C VAL A 79 -5.82 5.37 11.60
N ASN A 80 -5.09 5.70 12.66
CA ASN A 80 -4.74 4.75 13.73
C ASN A 80 -5.95 4.21 14.50
N ASP A 81 -7.03 4.96 14.55
CA ASP A 81 -8.29 4.59 15.20
C ASP A 81 -9.22 3.76 14.29
N CYS A 82 -8.89 3.63 13.00
CA CYS A 82 -9.72 2.92 12.03
C CYS A 82 -9.51 1.39 12.03
N ALA A 83 -8.35 0.89 12.46
CA ALA A 83 -8.03 -0.53 12.34
C ALA A 83 -7.11 -1.04 13.47
N ASP A 84 -7.18 -2.36 13.74
CA ASP A 84 -6.26 -3.04 14.66
C ASP A 84 -4.87 -3.20 14.04
N TYR A 85 -4.84 -3.49 12.74
CA TYR A 85 -3.61 -3.63 11.96
C TYR A 85 -3.67 -2.74 10.73
N ILE A 86 -2.59 -1.98 10.50
CA ILE A 86 -2.40 -1.19 9.29
C ILE A 86 -1.20 -1.76 8.54
N CYS A 87 -1.43 -2.22 7.31
CA CYS A 87 -0.39 -2.74 6.44
C CYS A 87 -0.14 -1.75 5.31
N CYS A 88 1.09 -1.28 5.18
CA CYS A 88 1.48 -0.26 4.21
C CYS A 88 2.97 -0.36 3.88
N SER A 89 3.39 0.30 2.81
CA SER A 89 4.80 0.40 2.42
C SER A 89 5.32 1.82 2.55
N ALA A 90 6.52 1.98 3.11
CA ALA A 90 7.25 3.25 3.12
C ALA A 90 7.91 3.56 1.75
N HIS A 91 7.87 2.62 0.82
CA HIS A 91 8.51 2.71 -0.49
C HIS A 91 7.50 2.57 -1.62
N VAL A 92 7.98 2.80 -2.84
CA VAL A 92 7.22 2.52 -4.06
C VAL A 92 6.94 1.02 -4.15
N LEU A 93 5.68 0.66 -4.33
CA LEU A 93 5.24 -0.71 -4.57
C LEU A 93 5.17 -0.98 -6.08
N ARG A 94 5.56 -2.19 -6.48
CA ARG A 94 5.31 -2.66 -7.84
C ARG A 94 3.82 -3.04 -7.97
N SER A 95 3.22 -2.72 -9.10
CA SER A 95 1.79 -2.89 -9.36
C SER A 95 1.37 -4.33 -9.75
N ASN A 96 2.20 -5.33 -9.49
CA ASN A 96 1.97 -6.71 -9.98
C ASN A 96 0.97 -7.54 -9.14
N GLY A 97 0.38 -6.99 -8.09
CA GLY A 97 -0.60 -7.69 -7.26
C GLY A 97 -0.06 -8.86 -6.42
N GLU A 98 1.20 -9.22 -6.54
CA GLU A 98 1.79 -10.37 -5.82
C GLU A 98 1.70 -10.20 -4.31
N VAL A 99 1.93 -9.01 -3.81
CA VAL A 99 1.85 -8.69 -2.37
C VAL A 99 0.45 -8.97 -1.82
N MET A 100 -0.59 -8.59 -2.56
CA MET A 100 -1.98 -8.84 -2.17
C MET A 100 -2.30 -10.34 -2.23
N ALA A 101 -1.87 -11.04 -3.27
CA ALA A 101 -2.09 -12.48 -3.40
C ALA A 101 -1.44 -13.25 -2.25
N GLU A 102 -0.22 -12.88 -1.85
CA GLU A 102 0.46 -13.50 -0.72
C GLU A 102 -0.23 -13.20 0.62
N PHE A 103 -0.74 -11.98 0.79
CA PHE A 103 -1.52 -11.65 1.97
C PHE A 103 -2.81 -12.46 2.06
N VAL A 104 -3.57 -12.58 0.96
CA VAL A 104 -4.80 -13.39 0.91
C VAL A 104 -4.49 -14.87 1.21
N ARG A 105 -3.42 -15.43 0.63
CA ARG A 105 -2.97 -16.79 0.97
C ARG A 105 -2.67 -16.91 2.46
N GLY A 106 -1.92 -15.96 3.03
CA GLY A 106 -1.62 -15.94 4.45
C GLY A 106 -2.89 -15.91 5.32
N LEU A 107 -3.92 -15.17 4.92
CA LEU A 107 -5.21 -15.17 5.63
C LEU A 107 -5.88 -16.55 5.62
N VAL A 108 -5.84 -17.25 4.48
CA VAL A 108 -6.38 -18.61 4.35
C VAL A 108 -5.59 -19.60 5.20
N ASP A 109 -4.25 -19.51 5.15
CA ASP A 109 -3.35 -20.45 5.84
C ASP A 109 -3.34 -20.25 7.37
N LYS A 110 -3.40 -19.01 7.84
CA LYS A 110 -3.20 -18.64 9.25
C LYS A 110 -4.49 -18.27 9.98
N GLY A 111 -5.54 -17.93 9.26
CA GLY A 111 -6.83 -17.56 9.82
C GLY A 111 -6.87 -16.21 10.55
N ASN A 112 -5.77 -15.44 10.54
CA ASN A 112 -5.69 -14.12 11.14
C ASN A 112 -4.76 -13.17 10.38
N ALA A 113 -5.05 -11.87 10.44
CA ALA A 113 -4.36 -10.87 9.66
C ALA A 113 -2.90 -10.64 10.11
N LYS A 114 -2.61 -10.73 11.40
CA LYS A 114 -1.25 -10.52 11.94
C LYS A 114 -0.26 -11.51 11.35
N ASP A 115 -0.59 -12.79 11.42
CA ASP A 115 0.29 -13.85 10.93
C ASP A 115 0.31 -13.90 9.40
N ALA A 116 -0.81 -13.52 8.74
CA ALA A 116 -0.86 -13.36 7.30
C ALA A 116 0.10 -12.27 6.80
N VAL A 117 0.13 -11.12 7.48
CA VAL A 117 1.08 -10.03 7.18
C VAL A 117 2.52 -10.50 7.40
N ALA A 118 2.81 -11.17 8.51
CA ALA A 118 4.15 -11.70 8.80
C ALA A 118 4.61 -12.67 7.71
N GLN A 119 3.77 -13.61 7.31
CA GLN A 119 4.05 -14.57 6.23
C GLN A 119 4.29 -13.87 4.89
N MET A 120 3.46 -12.90 4.55
CA MET A 120 3.61 -12.08 3.35
C MET A 120 4.96 -11.36 3.31
N PHE A 121 5.36 -10.71 4.40
CA PHE A 121 6.64 -10.01 4.50
C PHE A 121 7.82 -10.97 4.35
N GLU A 122 7.81 -12.09 5.04
CA GLU A 122 8.87 -13.09 4.97
C GLU A 122 9.06 -13.60 3.53
N ARG A 123 7.97 -13.93 2.86
CA ARG A 123 8.00 -14.44 1.49
C ARG A 123 8.46 -13.41 0.48
N ASN A 124 7.96 -12.17 0.57
CA ASN A 124 8.41 -11.09 -0.28
C ASN A 124 9.90 -10.76 -0.08
N THR A 125 10.39 -10.80 1.14
CA THR A 125 11.82 -10.60 1.43
C THR A 125 12.65 -11.68 0.78
N ARG A 126 12.27 -12.95 0.88
CA ARG A 126 12.97 -14.06 0.23
C ARG A 126 12.99 -13.93 -1.30
N LEU A 127 11.86 -13.56 -1.91
CA LEU A 127 11.77 -13.36 -3.36
C LEU A 127 12.72 -12.24 -3.82
N ARG A 128 12.75 -11.12 -3.10
CA ARG A 128 13.66 -10.01 -3.42
C ARG A 128 15.12 -10.38 -3.27
N MET A 129 15.49 -11.10 -2.20
CA MET A 129 16.86 -11.56 -2.00
C MET A 129 17.30 -12.52 -3.09
N ASN A 130 16.42 -13.44 -3.52
CA ASN A 130 16.70 -14.35 -4.62
C ASN A 130 16.86 -13.61 -5.95
N GLN A 131 16.00 -12.61 -6.23
CA GLN A 131 16.14 -11.80 -7.43
C GLN A 131 17.46 -11.02 -7.44
N GLN A 132 17.85 -10.41 -6.33
CA GLN A 132 19.14 -9.71 -6.22
C GLN A 132 20.33 -10.63 -6.46
N ARG A 133 20.25 -11.89 -6.00
CA ARG A 133 21.30 -12.90 -6.27
C ARG A 133 21.39 -13.25 -7.75
N LEU A 134 20.26 -13.39 -8.44
CA LEU A 134 20.23 -13.66 -9.87
C LEU A 134 20.77 -12.47 -10.66
N ASP A 135 20.41 -11.25 -10.30
CA ASP A 135 20.87 -10.03 -10.95
C ASP A 135 22.37 -9.77 -10.72
N SER A 136 22.91 -10.20 -9.58
CA SER A 136 24.34 -10.07 -9.25
C SER A 136 25.23 -11.19 -9.82
N ASN A 137 24.64 -12.28 -10.33
CA ASN A 137 25.38 -13.39 -10.94
C ASN A 137 24.72 -13.81 -12.28
N PRO A 138 24.87 -12.99 -13.34
CA PRO A 138 24.22 -13.23 -14.63
C PRO A 138 24.69 -14.53 -15.33
N GLU A 139 25.82 -15.11 -14.92
CA GLU A 139 26.31 -16.36 -15.53
C GLU A 139 25.56 -17.62 -15.03
N SER A 140 24.81 -17.53 -13.94
CA SER A 140 23.99 -18.64 -13.45
C SER A 140 22.65 -18.82 -14.17
N GLY A 141 22.24 -17.88 -15.01
CA GLY A 141 21.01 -17.89 -15.80
C GLY A 141 21.17 -18.40 -17.24
N GLY A 142 22.36 -18.75 -17.66
CA GLY A 142 22.69 -19.20 -19.02
C GLY A 142 22.54 -20.71 -19.26
N GLY A 143 21.38 -21.26 -18.99
CA GLY A 143 21.18 -22.69 -19.22
C GLY A 143 19.73 -23.09 -19.36
N LEU A 144 19.00 -22.51 -20.32
CA LEU A 144 17.79 -23.10 -20.90
C LEU A 144 17.35 -22.27 -22.12
N MET A 145 18.12 -22.37 -23.19
CA MET A 145 17.61 -22.18 -24.56
C MET A 145 18.32 -23.21 -25.45
N GLU A 146 17.73 -24.37 -25.56
CA GLU A 146 17.71 -25.23 -26.74
C GLU A 146 16.36 -25.92 -26.79
#